data_d8f5780d8f8e8887fded4d371a166241
#
_entry.id   d8f5780d8f8e8887fded4d371a166241
#
_cell.length_a   1.000
_cell.length_b   1.000
_cell.length_c   1.000
_cell.angle_alpha   90.00
_cell.angle_beta   90.00
_cell.angle_gamma   90.00
#
_symmetry.space_group_name_H-M   'P 1'
#
loop_
_entity.id
_entity.type
_entity.pdbx_description
1 polymer ?
#
loop_
_entity_poly.entity_id
_entity_poly.type
_entity_poly.pdbx_seq_one_letter_code
_entity_poly.pdbx_strand_id
1 'polypeptide(L)'
;MRHQLNFACEGATLAASLDEAAGSTGLLIVSGGNEIRSGAHRGMAMLAARIAGAGYPVFRFDRRGIGDSEGANGGFESSGPDIAAAIAAFRNAGPHVSRIFAFGNCDAASALLLHQPLALDGLIVANPWTYDGDAEEAEEPALPPASAIRARYLARLKDPRSLLRLFKGEVDLRKLFRGLSALKQAPQRRAPDSLADRLDATIAELSCPVTILLATGDRTAQAFIESCGPSLDYIDKNPGTVRVERLASMSHSFAGDDGEWLAERILAALAAQASAIA
;
A
#
# COMPACT_ATOMS: atom_id res chain seq x y z
N MET A 1 -19.20 -17.17 -2.77
CA MET A 1 -18.39 -18.39 -2.51
C MET A 1 -16.94 -18.06 -2.79
N ARG A 2 -15.95 -18.85 -2.24
CA ARG A 2 -14.52 -18.66 -2.56
C ARG A 2 -14.02 -19.81 -3.40
N HIS A 3 -13.43 -19.51 -4.55
CA HIS A 3 -12.82 -20.47 -5.45
C HIS A 3 -11.30 -20.31 -5.46
N GLN A 4 -10.59 -21.42 -5.50
CA GLN A 4 -9.15 -21.46 -5.78
C GLN A 4 -8.97 -21.72 -7.26
N LEU A 5 -8.06 -21.01 -7.90
CA LEU A 5 -7.79 -21.14 -9.33
C LEU A 5 -6.32 -20.83 -9.63
N ASN A 6 -5.89 -21.21 -10.80
CA ASN A 6 -4.56 -20.93 -11.30
C ASN A 6 -4.65 -20.23 -12.65
N PHE A 7 -3.64 -19.43 -12.99
CA PHE A 7 -3.53 -18.78 -14.29
C PHE A 7 -2.06 -18.70 -14.74
N ALA A 8 -1.86 -18.60 -16.03
CA ALA A 8 -0.52 -18.55 -16.62
C ALA A 8 0.03 -17.12 -16.66
N CYS A 9 1.33 -16.97 -16.40
CA CYS A 9 2.09 -15.73 -16.57
C CYS A 9 3.51 -16.05 -16.99
N GLU A 10 3.92 -15.67 -18.21
CA GLU A 10 5.28 -15.85 -18.74
C GLU A 10 5.90 -17.25 -18.52
N GLY A 11 5.12 -18.27 -18.74
CA GLY A 11 5.54 -19.67 -18.59
C GLY A 11 5.45 -20.24 -17.18
N ALA A 12 5.11 -19.43 -16.19
CA ALA A 12 4.83 -19.86 -14.81
C ALA A 12 3.32 -19.98 -14.57
N THR A 13 2.94 -20.81 -13.60
CA THR A 13 1.56 -20.95 -13.10
C THR A 13 1.43 -20.17 -11.80
N LEU A 14 0.50 -19.22 -11.74
CA LEU A 14 0.23 -18.42 -10.55
C LEU A 14 -1.05 -18.88 -9.87
N ALA A 15 -1.00 -18.95 -8.53
CA ALA A 15 -2.13 -19.34 -7.70
C ALA A 15 -2.99 -18.12 -7.32
N ALA A 16 -4.30 -18.28 -7.38
CA ALA A 16 -5.25 -17.23 -7.08
C ALA A 16 -6.46 -17.72 -6.28
N SER A 17 -7.21 -16.74 -5.76
CA SER A 17 -8.49 -16.97 -5.10
C SER A 17 -9.49 -15.92 -5.58
N LEU A 18 -10.68 -16.34 -5.98
CA LEU A 18 -11.82 -15.49 -6.30
C LEU A 18 -12.88 -15.60 -5.22
N ASP A 19 -13.18 -14.52 -4.55
CA ASP A 19 -14.36 -14.38 -3.70
C ASP A 19 -15.49 -13.81 -4.58
N GLU A 20 -16.47 -14.66 -4.92
CA GLU A 20 -17.57 -14.31 -5.83
C GLU A 20 -18.55 -13.33 -5.20
N ALA A 21 -19.05 -12.42 -6.03
CA ALA A 21 -20.20 -11.55 -5.76
C ALA A 21 -20.88 -11.17 -7.09
N ALA A 22 -22.09 -10.65 -7.04
CA ALA A 22 -22.90 -10.38 -8.22
C ALA A 22 -22.59 -9.03 -8.91
N GLY A 23 -21.80 -8.16 -8.27
CA GLY A 23 -21.51 -6.81 -8.77
C GLY A 23 -20.60 -6.84 -10.00
N SER A 24 -20.81 -5.88 -10.90
CA SER A 24 -20.01 -5.72 -12.12
C SER A 24 -18.70 -4.93 -11.91
N THR A 25 -18.48 -4.38 -10.72
CA THR A 25 -17.22 -3.76 -10.30
C THR A 25 -16.49 -4.72 -9.37
N GLY A 26 -15.28 -5.13 -9.73
CA GLY A 26 -14.46 -6.04 -8.94
C GLY A 26 -13.23 -5.37 -8.33
N LEU A 27 -12.66 -6.01 -7.32
CA LEU A 27 -11.43 -5.61 -6.65
C LEU A 27 -10.34 -6.64 -6.90
N LEU A 28 -9.21 -6.23 -7.47
CA LEU A 28 -7.98 -7.01 -7.51
C LEU A 28 -7.13 -6.61 -6.30
N ILE A 29 -6.76 -7.55 -5.45
CA ILE A 29 -5.81 -7.32 -4.35
C ILE A 29 -4.45 -7.86 -4.74
N VAL A 30 -3.44 -6.97 -4.73
CA VAL A 30 -2.02 -7.30 -4.91
C VAL A 30 -1.37 -7.32 -3.54
N SER A 31 -0.76 -8.45 -3.17
CA SER A 31 -0.05 -8.60 -1.90
C SER A 31 1.33 -7.94 -1.97
N GLY A 32 1.73 -7.26 -0.90
CA GLY A 32 3.03 -6.62 -0.77
C GLY A 32 4.08 -7.53 -0.15
N GLY A 33 5.36 -7.15 -0.26
CA GLY A 33 6.48 -7.92 0.26
C GLY A 33 6.50 -9.35 -0.26
N ASN A 34 6.84 -10.27 0.63
CA ASN A 34 6.75 -11.72 0.37
C ASN A 34 5.46 -12.33 0.92
N GLU A 35 4.42 -11.53 1.10
CA GLU A 35 3.13 -12.03 1.59
C GLU A 35 2.39 -12.81 0.52
N ILE A 36 1.83 -13.96 0.94
CA ILE A 36 0.91 -14.73 0.11
C ILE A 36 -0.44 -14.02 0.00
N ARG A 37 -1.26 -14.42 -0.96
CA ARG A 37 -2.60 -13.84 -1.25
C ARG A 37 -3.59 -13.78 -0.08
N SER A 38 -3.32 -14.51 1.01
CA SER A 38 -4.14 -14.42 2.23
C SER A 38 -3.78 -13.22 3.10
N GLY A 39 -2.58 -12.65 2.90
CA GLY A 39 -2.01 -11.60 3.73
C GLY A 39 -1.62 -12.04 5.13
N ALA A 40 -0.88 -11.20 5.84
CA ALA A 40 -0.52 -11.43 7.25
C ALA A 40 -1.78 -11.68 8.09
N HIS A 41 -1.72 -12.71 8.94
CA HIS A 41 -2.84 -13.12 9.81
C HIS A 41 -4.18 -13.30 9.07
N ARG A 42 -4.15 -13.67 7.78
CA ARG A 42 -5.31 -13.77 6.89
C ARG A 42 -6.02 -12.43 6.62
N GLY A 43 -5.37 -11.31 6.86
CA GLY A 43 -5.96 -9.98 6.74
C GLY A 43 -6.57 -9.72 5.37
N MET A 44 -5.85 -10.02 4.28
CA MET A 44 -6.37 -9.84 2.91
C MET A 44 -7.50 -10.82 2.58
N ALA A 45 -7.48 -12.03 3.15
CA ALA A 45 -8.57 -12.99 2.96
C ALA A 45 -9.85 -12.60 3.70
N MET A 46 -9.74 -11.93 4.85
CA MET A 46 -10.87 -11.39 5.60
C MET A 46 -11.43 -10.13 4.93
N LEU A 47 -10.56 -9.23 4.49
CA LEU A 47 -10.91 -8.06 3.71
C LEU A 47 -11.70 -8.45 2.45
N ALA A 48 -11.17 -9.41 1.68
CA ALA A 48 -11.83 -9.91 0.47
C ALA A 48 -13.23 -10.47 0.75
N ALA A 49 -13.39 -11.27 1.83
CA ALA A 49 -14.70 -11.79 2.22
C ALA A 49 -15.69 -10.67 2.56
N ARG A 50 -15.24 -9.60 3.23
CA ARG A 50 -16.07 -8.44 3.59
C ARG A 50 -16.48 -7.65 2.35
N ILE A 51 -15.55 -7.39 1.44
CA ILE A 51 -15.82 -6.66 0.18
C ILE A 51 -16.77 -7.49 -0.72
N ALA A 52 -16.55 -8.80 -0.82
CA ALA A 52 -17.44 -9.69 -1.56
C ALA A 52 -18.84 -9.78 -0.91
N GLY A 53 -18.92 -9.78 0.41
CA GLY A 53 -20.18 -9.70 1.16
C GLY A 53 -20.96 -8.41 0.89
N ALA A 54 -20.28 -7.32 0.52
CA ALA A 54 -20.90 -6.05 0.10
C ALA A 54 -21.27 -6.03 -1.40
N GLY A 55 -21.08 -7.13 -2.13
CA GLY A 55 -21.52 -7.27 -3.52
C GLY A 55 -20.42 -7.07 -4.57
N TYR A 56 -19.15 -6.86 -4.20
CA TYR A 56 -18.04 -6.65 -5.11
C TYR A 56 -17.16 -7.91 -5.20
N PRO A 57 -17.07 -8.60 -6.35
CA PRO A 57 -16.18 -9.74 -6.49
C PRO A 57 -14.71 -9.34 -6.26
N VAL A 58 -13.96 -10.22 -5.57
CA VAL A 58 -12.56 -9.94 -5.21
C VAL A 58 -11.64 -11.03 -5.69
N PHE A 59 -10.62 -10.65 -6.46
CA PHE A 59 -9.58 -11.54 -6.94
C PHE A 59 -8.27 -11.24 -6.19
N ARG A 60 -7.59 -12.28 -5.72
CA ARG A 60 -6.29 -12.20 -5.03
C ARG A 60 -5.37 -13.27 -5.59
N PHE A 61 -4.09 -12.98 -5.71
CA PHE A 61 -3.12 -13.93 -6.27
C PHE A 61 -1.77 -13.83 -5.55
N ASP A 62 -1.00 -14.89 -5.67
CA ASP A 62 0.41 -14.91 -5.28
C ASP A 62 1.25 -14.50 -6.49
N ARG A 63 2.18 -13.54 -6.32
CA ARG A 63 3.13 -13.15 -7.36
C ARG A 63 4.09 -14.31 -7.66
N ARG A 64 4.78 -14.29 -8.80
CA ARG A 64 5.78 -15.31 -9.15
C ARG A 64 6.77 -15.51 -8.00
N GLY A 65 7.06 -16.78 -7.68
CA GLY A 65 7.98 -17.17 -6.61
C GLY A 65 7.49 -16.91 -5.19
N ILE A 66 6.21 -16.54 -5.01
CA ILE A 66 5.58 -16.34 -3.71
C ILE A 66 4.49 -17.40 -3.51
N GLY A 67 4.37 -17.92 -2.28
CA GLY A 67 3.32 -18.82 -1.87
C GLY A 67 3.22 -20.08 -2.73
N ASP A 68 2.06 -20.29 -3.37
CA ASP A 68 1.79 -21.43 -4.24
C ASP A 68 2.08 -21.15 -5.74
N SER A 69 2.63 -19.97 -6.07
CA SER A 69 2.95 -19.58 -7.44
C SER A 69 4.35 -20.04 -7.83
N GLU A 70 4.46 -20.52 -9.07
CA GLU A 70 5.74 -20.89 -9.69
C GLU A 70 6.56 -19.66 -10.08
N GLY A 71 7.81 -19.91 -10.54
CA GLY A 71 8.73 -18.91 -11.07
C GLY A 71 9.66 -18.35 -10.01
N ALA A 72 10.36 -17.28 -10.37
CA ALA A 72 11.31 -16.60 -9.49
C ALA A 72 10.68 -15.30 -8.95
N ASN A 73 10.90 -15.02 -7.68
CA ASN A 73 10.57 -13.72 -7.09
C ASN A 73 11.60 -12.69 -7.53
N GLY A 74 11.19 -11.76 -8.38
CA GLY A 74 12.03 -10.65 -8.85
C GLY A 74 11.68 -9.31 -8.18
N GLY A 75 11.03 -9.34 -7.02
CA GLY A 75 10.61 -8.14 -6.29
C GLY A 75 9.40 -7.44 -6.94
N PHE A 76 8.99 -6.34 -6.32
CA PHE A 76 7.79 -5.60 -6.74
C PHE A 76 7.98 -4.86 -8.08
N GLU A 77 9.20 -4.43 -8.40
CA GLU A 77 9.50 -3.76 -9.66
C GLU A 77 9.40 -4.68 -10.88
N SER A 78 9.42 -6.00 -10.67
CA SER A 78 9.24 -7.00 -11.74
C SER A 78 7.81 -7.52 -11.86
N SER A 79 6.89 -7.11 -11.00
CA SER A 79 5.55 -7.70 -10.87
C SER A 79 4.51 -7.21 -11.89
N GLY A 80 4.88 -6.30 -12.80
CA GLY A 80 3.98 -5.79 -13.84
C GLY A 80 3.29 -6.88 -14.68
N PRO A 81 4.03 -7.86 -15.24
CA PRO A 81 3.44 -8.97 -15.97
C PRO A 81 2.46 -9.81 -15.12
N ASP A 82 2.80 -10.04 -13.84
CA ASP A 82 1.95 -10.81 -12.92
C ASP A 82 0.61 -10.09 -12.68
N ILE A 83 0.66 -8.77 -12.46
CA ILE A 83 -0.52 -7.93 -12.27
C ILE A 83 -1.38 -7.92 -13.54
N ALA A 84 -0.77 -7.74 -14.71
CA ALA A 84 -1.47 -7.75 -15.98
C ALA A 84 -2.16 -9.10 -16.26
N ALA A 85 -1.44 -10.22 -15.99
CA ALA A 85 -2.00 -11.57 -16.12
C ALA A 85 -3.14 -11.80 -15.11
N ALA A 86 -3.03 -11.31 -13.88
CA ALA A 86 -4.07 -11.41 -12.87
C ALA A 86 -5.34 -10.62 -13.27
N ILE A 87 -5.20 -9.44 -13.88
CA ILE A 87 -6.34 -8.67 -14.41
C ILE A 87 -7.06 -9.48 -15.49
N ALA A 88 -6.32 -10.08 -16.43
CA ALA A 88 -6.88 -10.91 -17.48
C ALA A 88 -7.57 -12.18 -16.90
N ALA A 89 -6.92 -12.84 -15.94
CA ALA A 89 -7.48 -14.00 -15.26
C ALA A 89 -8.76 -13.66 -14.48
N PHE A 90 -8.81 -12.50 -13.83
CA PHE A 90 -10.00 -12.04 -13.13
C PHE A 90 -11.16 -11.81 -14.09
N ARG A 91 -10.94 -11.16 -15.24
CA ARG A 91 -11.96 -10.96 -16.27
C ARG A 91 -12.48 -12.29 -16.83
N ASN A 92 -11.60 -13.26 -17.03
CA ASN A 92 -11.98 -14.60 -17.51
C ASN A 92 -12.79 -15.38 -16.48
N ALA A 93 -12.41 -15.32 -15.20
CA ALA A 93 -13.09 -16.01 -14.11
C ALA A 93 -14.42 -15.36 -13.69
N GLY A 94 -14.55 -14.04 -13.91
CA GLY A 94 -15.75 -13.26 -13.62
C GLY A 94 -16.24 -12.48 -14.84
N PRO A 95 -16.85 -13.10 -15.87
CA PRO A 95 -17.21 -12.41 -17.13
C PRO A 95 -18.19 -11.24 -16.96
N HIS A 96 -18.91 -11.20 -15.84
CA HIS A 96 -19.81 -10.09 -15.48
C HIS A 96 -19.07 -8.88 -14.91
N VAL A 97 -17.77 -9.02 -14.57
CA VAL A 97 -16.95 -7.93 -14.05
C VAL A 97 -16.48 -7.05 -15.21
N SER A 98 -17.12 -5.92 -15.37
CA SER A 98 -16.81 -4.94 -16.41
C SER A 98 -15.79 -3.91 -15.98
N ARG A 99 -15.65 -3.64 -14.67
CA ARG A 99 -14.69 -2.70 -14.08
C ARG A 99 -13.84 -3.37 -13.02
N ILE A 100 -12.56 -3.08 -13.01
CA ILE A 100 -11.60 -3.61 -12.04
C ILE A 100 -10.84 -2.47 -11.39
N PHE A 101 -10.99 -2.37 -10.07
CA PHE A 101 -10.12 -1.57 -9.22
C PHE A 101 -9.02 -2.45 -8.65
N ALA A 102 -7.82 -1.90 -8.45
CA ALA A 102 -6.76 -2.62 -7.78
C ALA A 102 -6.43 -1.98 -6.44
N PHE A 103 -6.23 -2.83 -5.43
CA PHE A 103 -5.73 -2.46 -4.11
C PHE A 103 -4.35 -3.07 -3.86
N GLY A 104 -3.43 -2.26 -3.34
CA GLY A 104 -2.12 -2.70 -2.86
C GLY A 104 -1.69 -1.89 -1.64
N ASN A 105 -0.94 -2.52 -0.75
CA ASN A 105 -0.32 -1.89 0.42
C ASN A 105 1.20 -2.02 0.32
N CYS A 106 1.96 -1.06 0.81
CA CYS A 106 3.43 -1.06 0.81
C CYS A 106 4.01 -1.09 -0.62
N ASP A 107 4.91 -2.03 -0.92
CA ASP A 107 5.54 -2.21 -2.23
C ASP A 107 4.53 -2.62 -3.33
N ALA A 108 3.44 -3.32 -2.98
CA ALA A 108 2.35 -3.57 -3.91
C ALA A 108 1.64 -2.28 -4.36
N ALA A 109 1.51 -1.29 -3.46
CA ALA A 109 1.01 0.03 -3.81
C ALA A 109 1.93 0.71 -4.83
N SER A 110 3.24 0.62 -4.61
CA SER A 110 4.26 1.16 -5.52
C SER A 110 4.29 0.41 -6.85
N ALA A 111 4.16 -0.93 -6.83
CA ALA A 111 4.05 -1.73 -8.06
C ALA A 111 2.85 -1.31 -8.90
N LEU A 112 1.68 -1.11 -8.29
CA LEU A 112 0.48 -0.65 -9.00
C LEU A 112 0.67 0.73 -9.64
N LEU A 113 1.42 1.62 -9.03
CA LEU A 113 1.75 2.93 -9.59
C LEU A 113 2.79 2.82 -10.70
N LEU A 114 3.90 2.10 -10.48
CA LEU A 114 5.03 2.00 -11.41
C LEU A 114 4.68 1.34 -12.74
N HIS A 115 3.75 0.38 -12.72
CA HIS A 115 3.43 -0.41 -13.91
C HIS A 115 2.27 0.15 -14.73
N GLN A 116 1.89 1.42 -14.49
CA GLN A 116 0.90 2.07 -15.35
C GLN A 116 1.46 2.31 -16.77
N PRO A 117 0.62 2.23 -17.82
CA PRO A 117 -0.81 1.97 -17.76
C PRO A 117 -1.16 0.48 -17.60
N LEU A 118 -2.07 0.17 -16.67
CA LEU A 118 -2.71 -1.13 -16.52
C LEU A 118 -4.18 -1.01 -16.95
N ALA A 119 -4.78 -2.13 -17.38
CA ALA A 119 -6.19 -2.17 -17.77
C ALA A 119 -7.12 -2.13 -16.53
N LEU A 120 -6.99 -1.08 -15.71
CA LEU A 120 -7.71 -0.85 -14.47
C LEU A 120 -8.59 0.41 -14.57
N ASP A 121 -9.73 0.38 -13.89
CA ASP A 121 -10.68 1.47 -13.82
C ASP A 121 -10.44 2.39 -12.62
N GLY A 122 -9.54 2.01 -11.71
CA GLY A 122 -9.10 2.83 -10.59
C GLY A 122 -8.10 2.12 -9.69
N LEU A 123 -7.43 2.92 -8.86
CA LEU A 123 -6.40 2.47 -7.93
C LEU A 123 -6.75 2.84 -6.49
N ILE A 124 -6.47 1.94 -5.58
CA ILE A 124 -6.51 2.17 -4.13
C ILE A 124 -5.14 1.75 -3.60
N VAL A 125 -4.32 2.71 -3.22
CA VAL A 125 -2.93 2.48 -2.83
C VAL A 125 -2.74 2.88 -1.37
N ALA A 126 -2.23 1.97 -0.56
CA ALA A 126 -2.03 2.21 0.86
C ALA A 126 -0.54 2.22 1.22
N ASN A 127 -0.11 3.20 2.01
CA ASN A 127 1.26 3.34 2.51
C ASN A 127 2.33 3.02 1.44
N PRO A 128 2.37 3.70 0.26
CA PRO A 128 3.29 3.34 -0.82
C PRO A 128 4.75 3.32 -0.36
N TRP A 129 5.49 2.29 -0.77
CA TRP A 129 6.91 2.14 -0.52
C TRP A 129 7.72 3.10 -1.38
N THR A 130 8.66 3.84 -0.78
CA THR A 130 9.44 4.88 -1.48
C THR A 130 10.95 4.74 -1.32
N TYR A 131 11.41 3.65 -0.69
CA TYR A 131 12.83 3.42 -0.54
C TYR A 131 13.41 2.77 -1.80
N ASP A 132 14.57 3.25 -2.27
CA ASP A 132 15.33 2.63 -3.35
C ASP A 132 15.96 1.33 -2.84
N GLY A 133 15.80 0.22 -3.58
CA GLY A 133 16.28 -1.12 -3.21
C GLY A 133 15.18 -2.04 -2.65
N ASP A 134 15.48 -3.34 -2.63
CA ASP A 134 14.55 -4.35 -2.15
C ASP A 134 14.33 -4.23 -0.63
N ALA A 135 13.07 -4.42 -0.21
CA ALA A 135 12.69 -4.44 1.21
C ALA A 135 13.44 -5.50 2.04
N GLU A 136 14.04 -6.49 1.38
CA GLU A 136 14.81 -7.58 1.99
C GLU A 136 16.27 -7.19 2.30
N GLU A 137 16.86 -6.22 1.61
CA GLU A 137 18.21 -5.73 1.93
C GLU A 137 18.24 -4.80 3.16
N ALA A 138 17.10 -4.37 3.63
CA ALA A 138 16.96 -3.62 4.88
C ALA A 138 16.98 -4.56 6.12
N GLU A 139 18.01 -5.43 6.25
CA GLU A 139 18.27 -6.20 7.48
C GLU A 139 18.55 -5.31 8.71
N GLU A 140 18.92 -4.06 8.52
CA GLU A 140 18.79 -3.04 9.55
C GLU A 140 17.48 -2.26 9.34
N PRO A 141 16.63 -2.11 10.38
CA PRO A 141 15.42 -1.31 10.26
C PRO A 141 15.84 0.09 9.81
N ALA A 142 15.47 0.46 8.59
CA ALA A 142 15.74 1.77 8.03
C ALA A 142 15.44 2.81 9.10
N LEU A 143 16.40 3.67 9.40
CA LEU A 143 16.23 4.70 10.43
C LEU A 143 14.96 5.47 10.08
N PRO A 144 14.03 5.66 11.03
CA PRO A 144 12.82 6.41 10.76
C PRO A 144 13.17 7.76 10.14
N PRO A 145 12.38 8.29 9.20
CA PRO A 145 12.62 9.62 8.63
C PRO A 145 12.87 10.64 9.76
N ALA A 146 13.71 11.62 9.49
CA ALA A 146 14.07 12.63 10.50
C ALA A 146 12.84 13.35 11.08
N SER A 147 11.78 13.52 10.28
CA SER A 147 10.47 14.04 10.69
C SER A 147 9.77 13.13 11.71
N ALA A 148 9.78 11.82 11.49
CA ALA A 148 9.19 10.83 12.41
C ALA A 148 9.96 10.77 13.73
N ILE A 149 11.30 10.86 13.67
CA ILE A 149 12.15 10.96 14.85
C ILE A 149 11.80 12.23 15.63
N ARG A 150 11.68 13.39 14.94
CA ARG A 150 11.30 14.67 15.56
C ARG A 150 9.91 14.62 16.18
N ALA A 151 8.91 14.11 15.46
CA ALA A 151 7.54 13.99 15.96
C ALA A 151 7.48 13.12 17.22
N ARG A 152 8.20 11.99 17.24
CA ARG A 152 8.28 11.09 18.39
C ARG A 152 8.96 11.75 19.60
N TYR A 153 10.02 12.53 19.39
CA TYR A 153 10.68 13.27 20.48
C TYR A 153 9.82 14.42 20.99
N LEU A 154 9.15 15.16 20.10
CA LEU A 154 8.22 16.23 20.49
C LEU A 154 7.00 15.68 21.25
N ALA A 155 6.46 14.53 20.85
CA ALA A 155 5.37 13.86 21.57
C ALA A 155 5.82 13.42 22.98
N ARG A 156 7.05 12.89 23.12
CA ARG A 156 7.62 12.50 24.42
C ARG A 156 7.93 13.70 25.33
N LEU A 157 8.35 14.83 24.76
CA LEU A 157 8.57 16.07 25.51
C LEU A 157 7.27 16.69 26.00
N LYS A 158 6.14 16.41 25.34
CA LYS A 158 4.79 16.88 25.77
C LYS A 158 4.15 15.95 26.80
N ASP A 159 4.67 14.74 27.01
CA ASP A 159 4.16 13.80 27.99
C ASP A 159 4.85 13.96 29.36
N PRO A 160 4.15 14.41 30.40
CA PRO A 160 4.72 14.64 31.73
C PRO A 160 5.34 13.37 32.35
N ARG A 161 4.82 12.17 32.00
CA ARG A 161 5.33 10.91 32.50
C ARG A 161 6.68 10.54 31.88
N SER A 162 6.89 10.90 30.62
CA SER A 162 8.15 10.74 29.91
C SER A 162 9.24 11.68 30.48
N LEU A 163 8.89 12.90 30.86
CA LEU A 163 9.79 13.84 31.53
C LEU A 163 10.26 13.34 32.90
N LEU A 164 9.34 12.75 33.68
CA LEU A 164 9.68 12.19 34.99
C LEU A 164 10.69 11.03 34.89
N ARG A 165 10.62 10.20 33.84
CA ARG A 165 11.57 9.10 33.58
C ARG A 165 12.96 9.62 33.18
N LEU A 166 13.00 10.75 32.46
CA LEU A 166 14.26 11.42 32.11
C LEU A 166 15.01 11.89 33.38
N PHE A 167 14.29 12.47 34.35
CA PHE A 167 14.85 12.91 35.63
C PHE A 167 15.28 11.74 36.55
N LYS A 168 14.68 10.56 36.38
CA LYS A 168 15.06 9.36 37.15
C LYS A 168 16.26 8.57 36.58
N GLY A 169 16.87 9.03 35.50
CA GLY A 169 18.05 8.39 34.91
C GLY A 169 17.76 7.07 34.18
N GLU A 170 16.52 6.74 33.92
CA GLU A 170 16.09 5.49 33.27
C GLU A 170 16.21 5.53 31.73
N VAL A 171 16.76 6.63 31.19
CA VAL A 171 16.90 6.84 29.73
C VAL A 171 18.35 6.70 29.32
N ASP A 172 18.61 5.80 28.37
CA ASP A 172 19.95 5.63 27.77
C ASP A 172 20.31 6.85 26.92
N LEU A 173 21.12 7.74 27.50
CA LEU A 173 21.59 8.96 26.87
C LEU A 173 22.36 8.72 25.56
N ARG A 174 22.99 7.53 25.38
CA ARG A 174 23.67 7.17 24.14
C ARG A 174 22.67 7.00 22.98
N LYS A 175 21.48 6.43 23.25
CA LYS A 175 20.40 6.33 22.26
C LYS A 175 19.81 7.68 21.95
N LEU A 176 19.73 8.58 22.93
CA LEU A 176 19.28 9.95 22.75
C LEU A 176 20.25 10.74 21.85
N PHE A 177 21.56 10.66 22.10
CA PHE A 177 22.57 11.31 21.28
C PHE A 177 22.66 10.74 19.87
N ARG A 178 22.49 9.44 19.70
CA ARG A 178 22.43 8.80 18.36
C ARG A 178 21.20 9.26 17.56
N GLY A 179 20.05 9.43 18.21
CA GLY A 179 18.85 10.04 17.60
C GLY A 179 19.03 11.51 17.25
N LEU A 180 19.74 12.28 18.11
CA LEU A 180 20.02 13.71 17.85
C LEU A 180 21.09 13.91 16.76
N SER A 181 22.06 13.02 16.62
CA SER A 181 23.04 13.09 15.52
C SER A 181 22.39 12.74 14.16
N ALA A 182 21.41 11.86 14.13
CA ALA A 182 20.60 11.58 12.94
C ALA A 182 19.77 12.81 12.51
N LEU A 183 19.41 13.69 13.45
CA LEU A 183 18.72 14.96 13.13
C LEU A 183 19.60 16.01 12.46
N LYS A 184 20.93 15.88 12.56
CA LYS A 184 21.92 16.75 11.91
C LYS A 184 22.31 16.27 10.52
N GLN A 185 21.93 15.07 10.14
CA GLN A 185 22.09 14.66 8.75
C GLN A 185 21.12 15.50 7.91
N ALA A 186 21.71 16.34 7.06
CA ALA A 186 20.95 17.04 6.02
C ALA A 186 20.09 16.01 5.25
N PRO A 187 18.90 16.37 4.77
CA PRO A 187 18.13 15.48 3.94
C PRO A 187 19.07 14.90 2.87
N GLN A 188 19.22 13.59 2.87
CA GLN A 188 20.03 12.94 1.83
C GLN A 188 19.49 13.47 0.51
N ARG A 189 20.37 14.11 -0.27
CA ARG A 189 20.02 14.50 -1.65
C ARG A 189 19.56 13.21 -2.32
N ARG A 190 18.25 13.16 -2.64
CA ARG A 190 17.71 12.08 -3.44
C ARG A 190 18.56 11.94 -4.70
N ALA A 191 18.82 10.69 -5.09
CA ALA A 191 19.33 10.44 -6.42
C ALA A 191 18.30 11.03 -7.41
N PRO A 192 18.74 11.75 -8.45
CA PRO A 192 17.84 12.11 -9.52
C PRO A 192 17.24 10.80 -10.05
N ASP A 193 15.91 10.74 -10.19
CA ASP A 193 15.17 9.55 -10.61
C ASP A 193 14.96 8.47 -9.52
N SER A 194 14.81 8.87 -8.26
CA SER A 194 14.47 7.98 -7.15
C SER A 194 13.08 7.32 -7.36
N LEU A 195 12.85 6.17 -6.71
CA LEU A 195 11.54 5.52 -6.71
C LEU A 195 10.41 6.50 -6.35
N ALA A 196 10.63 7.33 -5.33
CA ALA A 196 9.64 8.32 -4.91
C ALA A 196 9.34 9.37 -5.99
N ASP A 197 10.35 9.81 -6.75
CA ASP A 197 10.15 10.79 -7.84
C ASP A 197 9.36 10.15 -9.00
N ARG A 198 9.62 8.87 -9.29
CA ARG A 198 8.87 8.09 -10.29
C ARG A 198 7.40 7.92 -9.87
N LEU A 199 7.14 7.61 -8.60
CA LEU A 199 5.77 7.47 -8.06
C LEU A 199 5.01 8.80 -8.10
N ASP A 200 5.67 9.90 -7.70
CA ASP A 200 5.10 11.24 -7.71
C ASP A 200 4.73 11.69 -9.14
N ALA A 201 5.62 11.48 -10.10
CA ALA A 201 5.36 11.74 -11.51
C ALA A 201 4.18 10.90 -12.03
N THR A 202 4.15 9.59 -11.72
CA THR A 202 3.04 8.72 -12.12
C THR A 202 1.71 9.21 -11.55
N ILE A 203 1.65 9.56 -10.27
CA ILE A 203 0.41 10.06 -9.63
C ILE A 203 -0.10 11.32 -10.34
N ALA A 204 0.79 12.21 -10.78
CA ALA A 204 0.42 13.44 -11.49
C ALA A 204 -0.15 13.16 -12.90
N GLU A 205 0.23 12.07 -13.53
CA GLU A 205 -0.17 11.72 -14.91
C GLU A 205 -1.39 10.79 -14.99
N LEU A 206 -1.81 10.20 -13.84
CA LEU A 206 -2.92 9.26 -13.82
C LEU A 206 -4.25 9.92 -14.18
N SER A 207 -4.94 9.34 -15.15
CA SER A 207 -6.28 9.76 -15.59
C SER A 207 -7.41 8.98 -14.90
N CYS A 208 -7.14 7.80 -14.36
CA CYS A 208 -8.11 7.02 -13.59
C CYS A 208 -8.22 7.52 -12.14
N PRO A 209 -9.35 7.26 -11.46
CA PRO A 209 -9.51 7.55 -10.04
C PRO A 209 -8.47 6.85 -9.18
N VAL A 210 -7.84 7.61 -8.27
CA VAL A 210 -6.87 7.09 -7.31
C VAL A 210 -7.27 7.47 -5.90
N THR A 211 -7.29 6.50 -5.00
CA THR A 211 -7.43 6.74 -3.56
C THR A 211 -6.14 6.33 -2.86
N ILE A 212 -5.47 7.31 -2.24
CA ILE A 212 -4.26 7.09 -1.45
C ILE A 212 -4.67 7.02 0.02
N LEU A 213 -4.35 5.90 0.68
CA LEU A 213 -4.67 5.64 2.08
C LEU A 213 -3.39 5.65 2.92
N LEU A 214 -3.32 6.49 3.95
CA LEU A 214 -2.10 6.67 4.74
C LEU A 214 -2.37 6.44 6.23
N ALA A 215 -1.70 5.45 6.82
CA ALA A 215 -1.59 5.28 8.26
C ALA A 215 -0.49 6.22 8.78
N THR A 216 -0.84 7.41 9.28
CA THR A 216 0.12 8.50 9.50
C THR A 216 1.18 8.24 10.55
N GLY A 217 1.01 7.22 11.38
CA GLY A 217 2.01 6.75 12.34
C GLY A 217 2.92 5.62 11.81
N ASP A 218 2.58 5.04 10.66
CA ASP A 218 3.40 4.02 9.99
C ASP A 218 4.64 4.63 9.32
N ARG A 219 5.76 3.91 9.35
CA ARG A 219 7.04 4.40 8.82
C ARG A 219 7.03 4.55 7.30
N THR A 220 6.41 3.62 6.60
CA THR A 220 6.32 3.63 5.14
C THR A 220 5.45 4.80 4.68
N ALA A 221 4.30 4.99 5.31
CA ALA A 221 3.44 6.15 5.06
C ALA A 221 4.16 7.48 5.35
N GLN A 222 4.93 7.54 6.44
CA GLN A 222 5.70 8.74 6.78
C GLN A 222 6.79 9.05 5.74
N ALA A 223 7.48 8.03 5.24
CA ALA A 223 8.46 8.19 4.17
C ALA A 223 7.80 8.69 2.87
N PHE A 224 6.65 8.16 2.51
CA PHE A 224 5.87 8.62 1.37
C PHE A 224 5.40 10.07 1.54
N ILE A 225 4.85 10.43 2.72
CA ILE A 225 4.43 11.80 3.04
C ILE A 225 5.61 12.77 2.97
N GLU A 226 6.78 12.39 3.51
CA GLU A 226 7.99 13.23 3.45
C GLU A 226 8.49 13.41 2.02
N SER A 227 8.33 12.36 1.22
CA SER A 227 8.82 12.32 -0.15
C SER A 227 7.93 13.05 -1.15
N CYS A 228 6.62 12.89 -1.05
CA CYS A 228 5.61 13.41 -1.99
C CYS A 228 4.78 14.54 -1.37
N GLY A 229 5.23 15.10 -0.23
CA GLY A 229 4.46 16.11 0.53
C GLY A 229 3.91 17.27 -0.28
N PRO A 230 4.71 17.95 -1.13
CA PRO A 230 4.21 19.04 -1.96
C PRO A 230 3.06 18.63 -2.89
N SER A 231 3.14 17.45 -3.51
CA SER A 231 2.10 16.92 -4.38
C SER A 231 0.85 16.53 -3.59
N LEU A 232 1.01 15.92 -2.41
CA LEU A 232 -0.11 15.61 -1.52
C LEU A 232 -0.82 16.87 -1.04
N ASP A 233 -0.08 17.92 -0.69
CA ASP A 233 -0.64 19.24 -0.31
C ASP A 233 -1.40 19.90 -1.46
N TYR A 234 -0.93 19.72 -2.70
CA TYR A 234 -1.62 20.20 -3.88
C TYR A 234 -2.93 19.43 -4.12
N ILE A 235 -2.90 18.10 -4.00
CA ILE A 235 -4.08 17.23 -4.15
C ILE A 235 -5.14 17.59 -3.10
N ASP A 236 -4.75 17.79 -1.84
CA ASP A 236 -5.67 18.15 -0.77
C ASP A 236 -6.41 19.47 -1.04
N LYS A 237 -5.74 20.43 -1.69
CA LYS A 237 -6.32 21.72 -2.05
C LYS A 237 -7.13 21.70 -3.35
N ASN A 238 -6.81 20.79 -4.24
CA ASN A 238 -7.39 20.66 -5.57
C ASN A 238 -7.85 19.21 -5.81
N PRO A 239 -8.88 18.73 -5.12
CA PRO A 239 -9.34 17.36 -5.28
C PRO A 239 -9.84 17.14 -6.69
N GLY A 240 -9.13 16.27 -7.42
CA GLY A 240 -9.44 15.85 -8.79
C GLY A 240 -9.76 14.36 -8.83
N THR A 241 -9.06 13.63 -9.71
CA THR A 241 -9.13 12.18 -9.80
C THR A 241 -8.40 11.47 -8.65
N VAL A 242 -7.48 12.17 -7.98
CA VAL A 242 -6.72 11.65 -6.84
C VAL A 242 -7.29 12.17 -5.53
N ARG A 243 -7.47 11.28 -4.55
CA ARG A 243 -7.90 11.60 -3.18
C ARG A 243 -6.91 11.02 -2.19
N VAL A 244 -6.66 11.74 -1.09
CA VAL A 244 -5.80 11.27 -0.01
C VAL A 244 -6.61 11.18 1.28
N GLU A 245 -6.62 10.01 1.89
CA GLU A 245 -7.30 9.78 3.16
C GLU A 245 -6.29 9.31 4.20
N ARG A 246 -6.40 9.82 5.41
CA ARG A 246 -5.43 9.63 6.48
C ARG A 246 -6.08 9.03 7.72
N LEU A 247 -5.44 8.02 8.29
CA LEU A 247 -5.81 7.40 9.57
C LEU A 247 -4.68 7.64 10.58
N ALA A 248 -5.03 8.11 11.77
CA ALA A 248 -4.07 8.25 12.87
C ALA A 248 -3.76 6.88 13.48
N SER A 249 -2.98 6.07 12.78
CA SER A 249 -2.59 4.71 13.16
C SER A 249 -1.11 4.47 12.91
N MET A 250 -0.54 3.54 13.68
CA MET A 250 0.81 3.00 13.49
C MET A 250 0.79 1.65 12.76
N SER A 251 -0.38 1.13 12.42
CA SER A 251 -0.55 -0.19 11.83
C SER A 251 -0.24 -0.16 10.34
N HIS A 252 0.89 -0.73 9.95
CA HIS A 252 1.29 -0.86 8.55
C HIS A 252 0.28 -1.64 7.70
N SER A 253 -0.30 -2.70 8.26
CA SER A 253 -1.24 -3.59 7.58
C SER A 253 -2.70 -3.28 7.87
N PHE A 254 -3.00 -2.18 8.57
CA PHE A 254 -4.34 -1.84 9.04
C PHE A 254 -4.99 -3.00 9.83
N ALA A 255 -4.23 -3.60 10.75
CA ALA A 255 -4.70 -4.72 11.55
C ALA A 255 -5.67 -4.27 12.66
N GLY A 256 -6.51 -5.21 13.14
CA GLY A 256 -7.48 -4.92 14.20
C GLY A 256 -8.59 -3.97 13.72
N ASP A 257 -8.94 -2.98 14.56
CA ASP A 257 -10.01 -2.02 14.28
C ASP A 257 -9.75 -1.15 13.04
N ASP A 258 -8.47 -0.93 12.67
CA ASP A 258 -8.10 -0.21 11.46
C ASP A 258 -8.54 -0.93 10.18
N GLY A 259 -8.73 -2.25 10.25
CA GLY A 259 -9.26 -3.05 9.13
C GLY A 259 -10.70 -2.71 8.75
N GLU A 260 -11.48 -2.19 9.69
CA GLU A 260 -12.82 -1.68 9.39
C GLU A 260 -12.74 -0.40 8.58
N TRP A 261 -11.92 0.53 9.02
CA TRP A 261 -11.67 1.77 8.28
C TRP A 261 -11.17 1.49 6.86
N LEU A 262 -10.19 0.59 6.70
CA LEU A 262 -9.67 0.21 5.39
C LEU A 262 -10.77 -0.33 4.48
N ALA A 263 -11.59 -1.25 4.98
CA ALA A 263 -12.69 -1.83 4.19
C ALA A 263 -13.73 -0.78 3.78
N GLU A 264 -14.08 0.15 4.68
CA GLU A 264 -14.99 1.26 4.37
C GLU A 264 -14.44 2.18 3.28
N ARG A 265 -13.15 2.52 3.33
CA ARG A 265 -12.51 3.37 2.30
C ARG A 265 -12.47 2.67 0.95
N ILE A 266 -12.15 1.37 0.92
CA ILE A 266 -12.21 0.57 -0.31
C ILE A 266 -13.64 0.54 -0.85
N LEU A 267 -14.64 0.24 -0.03
CA LEU A 267 -16.05 0.22 -0.46
C LEU A 267 -16.50 1.59 -0.98
N ALA A 268 -16.12 2.67 -0.33
CA ALA A 268 -16.42 4.03 -0.78
C ALA A 268 -15.80 4.33 -2.16
N ALA A 269 -14.55 3.92 -2.39
CA ALA A 269 -13.88 4.09 -3.67
C ALA A 269 -14.58 3.29 -4.79
N LEU A 270 -14.98 2.05 -4.53
CA LEU A 270 -15.71 1.20 -5.48
C LEU A 270 -17.11 1.77 -5.81
N ALA A 271 -17.82 2.30 -4.80
CA ALA A 271 -19.16 2.85 -4.94
C ALA A 271 -19.20 4.21 -5.67
N ALA A 272 -18.22 5.09 -5.42
CA ALA A 272 -18.18 6.43 -6.00
C ALA A 272 -18.23 6.41 -7.54
N GLN A 273 -17.69 5.38 -8.15
CA GLN A 273 -17.69 5.22 -9.61
C GLN A 273 -18.93 4.49 -10.16
N ALA A 274 -19.70 3.84 -9.30
CA ALA A 274 -20.99 3.26 -9.72
C ALA A 274 -22.02 4.35 -10.03
N SER A 275 -21.94 5.49 -9.34
CA SER A 275 -22.88 6.61 -9.44
C SER A 275 -22.57 7.60 -10.57
N ALA A 276 -21.36 7.58 -11.15
CA ALA A 276 -20.95 8.54 -12.18
C ALA A 276 -21.49 8.20 -13.60
N ILE A 277 -22.20 7.08 -13.77
CA ILE A 277 -22.67 6.56 -15.06
C ILE A 277 -24.20 6.31 -15.03
N ALA A 278 -24.87 6.57 -13.92
CA ALA A 278 -26.34 6.56 -13.82
C ALA A 278 -26.89 7.98 -14.04
#